data_11f44e6eb56017abc06318ba5f6ed56a
#
_entry.id   11f44e6eb56017abc06318ba5f6ed56a
#
_cell.length_a   1.000
_cell.length_b   1.000
_cell.length_c   1.000
_cell.angle_alpha   90.00
_cell.angle_beta   90.00
_cell.angle_gamma   90.00
#
_symmetry.space_group_name_H-M   'P 1'
#
loop_
_entity.id
_entity.type
_entity.pdbx_description
1 polymer ?
#
loop_
_entity_poly.entity_id
_entity_poly.type
_entity_poly.pdbx_seq_one_letter_code
_entity_poly.pdbx_strand_id
1 'polypeptide(L)'
;MEIFCRYFVSIITTAEAGHLAAFSEVIKTWCVSCRRRWIIDKQRVEVLAGFGVFSKMKEEMGKKEHVKIGDRVWFLYELALLKQLDENVLTDSAQILIDNCFQLTPLDVLNVLFIYGSQKAGSVACVPYVLAGVSRNAFSLTDKLKEKMLVKDLLQELSTHRVYVKRPNLVDFVEEFALPELSTNMSWLYAVNLAHSVFVLNVQWPPLASALVKRAKEEKQSSALHLLNVCRYAGLCGSSMMEVCELLPSLVEKFQKEKSKDSEYSQMIGKN
;
A
#
# COMPACT_ATOMS: atom_id res chain seq x y z
N MET A 1 -23.76 2.71 25.09
CA MET A 1 -22.91 3.34 24.09
C MET A 1 -22.52 4.77 24.49
N GLU A 2 -23.48 5.65 24.74
CA GLU A 2 -23.26 7.06 25.12
C GLU A 2 -22.33 7.21 26.34
N ILE A 3 -22.61 6.51 27.45
CA ILE A 3 -21.78 6.52 28.67
C ILE A 3 -20.35 6.13 28.36
N PHE A 4 -20.15 5.10 27.53
CA PHE A 4 -18.83 4.67 27.09
C PHE A 4 -18.09 5.76 26.29
N CYS A 5 -18.76 6.40 25.33
CA CYS A 5 -18.16 7.46 24.52
C CYS A 5 -17.78 8.69 25.38
N ARG A 6 -18.64 9.10 26.32
CA ARG A 6 -18.36 10.21 27.23
C ARG A 6 -17.18 9.92 28.16
N TYR A 7 -17.15 8.71 28.72
CA TYR A 7 -16.03 8.28 29.56
C TYR A 7 -14.73 8.20 28.75
N PHE A 8 -14.81 7.69 27.52
CA PHE A 8 -13.66 7.61 26.62
C PHE A 8 -13.10 8.99 26.26
N VAL A 9 -13.95 9.96 25.96
CA VAL A 9 -13.56 11.36 25.71
C VAL A 9 -12.86 11.96 26.94
N SER A 10 -13.26 11.63 28.15
CA SER A 10 -12.60 12.14 29.37
C SER A 10 -11.20 11.56 29.56
N ILE A 11 -10.99 10.30 29.20
CA ILE A 11 -9.65 9.66 29.30
C ILE A 11 -8.70 10.20 28.23
N ILE A 12 -9.17 10.51 27.03
CA ILE A 12 -8.34 11.01 25.94
C ILE A 12 -7.56 12.27 26.35
N THR A 13 -8.14 13.14 27.17
CA THR A 13 -7.49 14.39 27.62
C THR A 13 -6.21 14.17 28.43
N THR A 14 -6.11 13.06 29.12
CA THR A 14 -4.95 12.71 29.99
C THR A 14 -4.00 11.70 29.33
N ALA A 15 -4.37 11.18 28.15
CA ALA A 15 -3.62 10.14 27.46
C ALA A 15 -2.31 10.69 26.87
N GLU A 16 -1.23 9.91 26.92
CA GLU A 16 0.01 10.17 26.18
C GLU A 16 -0.16 9.80 24.69
N ALA A 17 0.78 10.24 23.85
CA ALA A 17 0.72 10.00 22.40
C ALA A 17 0.64 8.51 22.03
N GLY A 18 1.45 7.67 22.68
CA GLY A 18 1.39 6.21 22.46
C GLY A 18 0.07 5.60 22.87
N HIS A 19 -0.57 6.12 23.95
CA HIS A 19 -1.91 5.69 24.34
C HIS A 19 -2.98 6.12 23.34
N LEU A 20 -2.85 7.32 22.72
CA LEU A 20 -3.78 7.77 21.68
C LEU A 20 -3.68 6.91 20.43
N ALA A 21 -2.47 6.53 20.04
CA ALA A 21 -2.25 5.61 18.93
C ALA A 21 -2.86 4.21 19.22
N ALA A 22 -2.62 3.67 20.42
CA ALA A 22 -3.23 2.40 20.84
C ALA A 22 -4.76 2.48 20.90
N PHE A 23 -5.33 3.59 21.36
CA PHE A 23 -6.78 3.79 21.37
C PHE A 23 -7.37 3.83 19.96
N SER A 24 -6.68 4.46 19.01
CA SER A 24 -7.14 4.45 17.61
C SER A 24 -7.23 3.04 17.04
N GLU A 25 -6.27 2.17 17.35
CA GLU A 25 -6.30 0.75 16.97
C GLU A 25 -7.46 -0.01 17.61
N VAL A 26 -7.72 0.21 18.90
CA VAL A 26 -8.87 -0.40 19.59
C VAL A 26 -10.18 0.03 18.94
N ILE A 27 -10.33 1.33 18.64
CA ILE A 27 -11.50 1.87 17.96
C ILE A 27 -11.66 1.25 16.58
N LYS A 28 -10.58 1.18 15.78
CA LYS A 28 -10.59 0.52 14.48
C LYS A 28 -11.04 -0.93 14.61
N THR A 29 -10.46 -1.67 15.55
CA THR A 29 -10.80 -3.09 15.77
C THR A 29 -12.28 -3.26 16.14
N TRP A 30 -12.83 -2.35 16.93
CA TRP A 30 -14.25 -2.35 17.27
C TRP A 30 -15.14 -1.98 16.07
N CYS A 31 -14.69 -1.08 15.20
CA CYS A 31 -15.42 -0.68 14.00
C CYS A 31 -15.39 -1.71 12.88
N VAL A 32 -14.54 -2.75 12.96
CA VAL A 32 -14.49 -3.80 11.94
C VAL A 32 -15.66 -4.75 12.09
N SER A 33 -16.57 -4.77 11.11
CA SER A 33 -17.74 -5.65 11.07
C SER A 33 -17.41 -7.06 10.58
N CYS A 34 -16.37 -7.21 9.74
CA CYS A 34 -15.90 -8.49 9.22
C CYS A 34 -14.38 -8.55 9.21
N ARG A 35 -13.76 -9.27 10.13
CA ARG A 35 -12.30 -9.40 10.26
C ARG A 35 -11.62 -9.99 9.02
N ARG A 36 -12.28 -10.93 8.32
CA ARG A 36 -11.71 -11.57 7.12
C ARG A 36 -11.53 -10.62 5.93
N ARG A 37 -12.34 -9.55 5.86
CA ARG A 37 -12.35 -8.60 4.75
C ARG A 37 -12.03 -7.17 5.15
N TRP A 38 -11.73 -6.93 6.43
CA TRP A 38 -11.49 -5.57 6.98
C TRP A 38 -12.59 -4.57 6.60
N ILE A 39 -13.86 -5.02 6.63
CA ILE A 39 -15.01 -4.17 6.33
C ILE A 39 -15.31 -3.30 7.54
N ILE A 40 -15.18 -2.00 7.37
CA ILE A 40 -15.48 -1.00 8.41
C ILE A 40 -17.00 -0.80 8.49
N ASP A 41 -17.52 -0.90 9.70
CA ASP A 41 -18.91 -0.60 10.03
C ASP A 41 -19.11 0.93 10.14
N LYS A 42 -19.68 1.50 9.09
CA LYS A 42 -19.89 2.94 8.98
C LYS A 42 -20.75 3.48 10.14
N GLN A 43 -21.77 2.75 10.55
CA GLN A 43 -22.66 3.19 11.62
C GLN A 43 -21.93 3.34 12.95
N ARG A 44 -21.01 2.41 13.26
CA ARG A 44 -20.17 2.53 14.48
C ARG A 44 -19.24 3.73 14.39
N VAL A 45 -18.63 3.98 13.24
CA VAL A 45 -17.80 5.16 13.03
C VAL A 45 -18.59 6.45 13.17
N GLU A 46 -19.79 6.54 12.60
CA GLU A 46 -20.68 7.70 12.70
C GLU A 46 -21.10 7.98 14.14
N VAL A 47 -21.41 6.94 14.92
CA VAL A 47 -21.70 7.08 16.35
C VAL A 47 -20.52 7.70 17.10
N LEU A 48 -19.31 7.18 16.93
CA LEU A 48 -18.12 7.72 17.59
C LEU A 48 -17.82 9.17 17.14
N ALA A 49 -17.99 9.46 15.85
CA ALA A 49 -17.83 10.81 15.31
C ALA A 49 -18.85 11.78 15.92
N GLY A 50 -20.11 11.36 16.05
CA GLY A 50 -21.18 12.16 16.66
C GLY A 50 -20.93 12.50 18.14
N PHE A 51 -20.20 11.66 18.87
CA PHE A 51 -19.75 11.95 20.24
C PHE A 51 -18.42 12.73 20.29
N GLY A 52 -17.87 13.16 19.17
CA GLY A 52 -16.64 13.95 19.10
C GLY A 52 -15.36 13.18 19.45
N VAL A 53 -15.39 11.85 19.48
CA VAL A 53 -14.24 11.01 19.88
C VAL A 53 -13.03 11.31 18.98
N PHE A 54 -13.20 11.27 17.66
CA PHE A 54 -12.10 11.49 16.72
C PHE A 54 -11.59 12.94 16.77
N SER A 55 -12.47 13.92 16.88
CA SER A 55 -12.08 15.33 17.01
C SER A 55 -11.22 15.55 18.25
N LYS A 56 -11.64 14.95 19.39
CA LYS A 56 -10.90 15.06 20.64
C LYS A 56 -9.54 14.36 20.57
N MET A 57 -9.45 13.17 19.96
CA MET A 57 -8.18 12.46 19.75
C MET A 57 -7.21 13.29 18.91
N LYS A 58 -7.67 13.88 17.82
CA LYS A 58 -6.86 14.74 16.93
C LYS A 58 -6.35 15.99 17.66
N GLU A 59 -7.25 16.67 18.39
CA GLU A 59 -6.90 17.84 19.22
C GLU A 59 -5.80 17.50 20.23
N GLU A 60 -5.97 16.41 20.98
CA GLU A 60 -5.00 16.02 22.01
C GLU A 60 -3.68 15.53 21.43
N MET A 61 -3.68 14.82 20.29
CA MET A 61 -2.46 14.46 19.59
C MET A 61 -1.70 15.70 19.09
N GLY A 62 -2.43 16.72 18.62
CA GLY A 62 -1.85 18.00 18.16
C GLY A 62 -1.17 18.80 19.27
N LYS A 63 -1.67 18.68 20.52
CA LYS A 63 -1.08 19.37 21.70
C LYS A 63 0.21 18.74 22.22
N LYS A 64 0.56 17.53 21.78
CA LYS A 64 1.74 16.81 22.27
C LYS A 64 2.99 17.29 21.52
N GLU A 65 3.91 17.94 22.21
CA GLU A 65 5.15 18.48 21.63
C GLU A 65 6.18 17.37 21.33
N HIS A 66 6.28 16.36 22.18
CA HIS A 66 7.28 15.29 22.07
C HIS A 66 6.65 13.94 21.75
N VAL A 67 6.11 13.82 20.53
CA VAL A 67 5.54 12.56 20.03
C VAL A 67 6.59 11.79 19.27
N LYS A 68 6.82 10.52 19.62
CA LYS A 68 7.63 9.63 18.78
C LYS A 68 7.02 9.55 17.39
N ILE A 69 7.85 9.66 16.37
CA ILE A 69 7.37 9.70 14.98
C ILE A 69 6.55 8.46 14.61
N GLY A 70 6.93 7.28 15.10
CA GLY A 70 6.19 6.04 14.89
C GLY A 70 4.78 6.07 15.49
N ASP A 71 4.61 6.62 16.71
CA ASP A 71 3.28 6.76 17.35
C ASP A 71 2.38 7.70 16.54
N ARG A 72 2.95 8.78 16.00
CA ARG A 72 2.23 9.71 15.12
C ARG A 72 1.79 9.05 13.82
N VAL A 73 2.70 8.32 13.17
CA VAL A 73 2.39 7.59 11.94
C VAL A 73 1.31 6.53 12.19
N TRP A 74 1.44 5.77 13.27
CA TRP A 74 0.45 4.76 13.64
C TRP A 74 -0.93 5.39 13.87
N PHE A 75 -1.00 6.46 14.65
CA PHE A 75 -2.24 7.20 14.88
C PHE A 75 -2.89 7.68 13.58
N LEU A 76 -2.13 8.30 12.69
CA LEU A 76 -2.63 8.77 11.39
C LEU A 76 -3.10 7.62 10.51
N TYR A 77 -2.38 6.50 10.51
CA TYR A 77 -2.74 5.31 9.75
C TYR A 77 -4.10 4.73 10.18
N GLU A 78 -4.32 4.60 11.48
CA GLU A 78 -5.59 4.13 12.01
C GLU A 78 -6.76 5.06 11.66
N LEU A 79 -6.57 6.37 11.73
CA LEU A 79 -7.57 7.35 11.30
C LEU A 79 -7.81 7.30 9.79
N ALA A 80 -6.78 7.05 8.98
CA ALA A 80 -6.91 6.88 7.53
C ALA A 80 -7.80 5.68 7.19
N LEU A 81 -7.57 4.53 7.84
CA LEU A 81 -8.41 3.33 7.69
C LEU A 81 -9.88 3.59 8.04
N LEU A 82 -10.12 4.38 9.08
CA LEU A 82 -11.47 4.77 9.51
C LEU A 82 -12.08 5.90 8.68
N LYS A 83 -11.33 6.47 7.72
CA LYS A 83 -11.71 7.65 6.92
C LYS A 83 -12.04 8.88 7.78
N GLN A 84 -11.30 9.06 8.87
CA GLN A 84 -11.47 10.15 9.84
C GLN A 84 -10.34 11.18 9.79
N LEU A 85 -9.45 11.09 8.78
CA LEU A 85 -8.46 12.14 8.51
C LEU A 85 -9.12 13.34 7.83
N ASP A 86 -8.67 14.51 8.24
CA ASP A 86 -9.01 15.79 7.60
C ASP A 86 -7.74 16.50 7.12
N GLU A 87 -7.92 17.52 6.30
CA GLU A 87 -6.84 18.29 5.68
C GLU A 87 -5.93 18.96 6.71
N ASN A 88 -6.48 19.46 7.80
CA ASN A 88 -5.71 20.15 8.83
C ASN A 88 -4.73 19.19 9.51
N VAL A 89 -5.21 18.03 9.93
CA VAL A 89 -4.37 17.00 10.57
C VAL A 89 -3.25 16.53 9.63
N LEU A 90 -3.56 16.37 8.35
CA LEU A 90 -2.56 15.99 7.34
C LEU A 90 -1.51 17.09 7.15
N THR A 91 -1.95 18.34 7.05
CA THR A 91 -1.06 19.50 6.86
C THR A 91 -0.16 19.72 8.08
N ASP A 92 -0.73 19.68 9.29
CA ASP A 92 0.02 19.86 10.53
C ASP A 92 1.06 18.74 10.75
N SER A 93 0.76 17.54 10.29
CA SER A 93 1.68 16.41 10.40
C SER A 93 2.74 16.36 9.29
N ALA A 94 2.50 17.00 8.16
CA ALA A 94 3.36 16.89 6.97
C ALA A 94 4.79 17.34 7.23
N GLN A 95 4.98 18.52 7.81
CA GLN A 95 6.31 19.05 8.08
C GLN A 95 7.06 18.19 9.08
N ILE A 96 6.37 17.74 10.13
CA ILE A 96 6.96 16.86 11.15
C ILE A 96 7.44 15.54 10.53
N LEU A 97 6.65 14.96 9.62
CA LEU A 97 7.00 13.72 8.93
C LEU A 97 8.19 13.91 7.97
N ILE A 98 8.26 15.03 7.27
CA ILE A 98 9.38 15.37 6.37
C ILE A 98 10.66 15.56 7.18
N ASP A 99 10.61 16.35 8.25
CA ASP A 99 11.78 16.69 9.06
C ASP A 99 12.35 15.46 9.81
N ASN A 100 11.49 14.50 10.14
CA ASN A 100 11.86 13.29 10.87
C ASN A 100 11.85 12.01 10.02
N CYS A 101 11.82 12.13 8.69
CA CYS A 101 11.71 11.00 7.79
C CYS A 101 12.85 9.97 7.94
N PHE A 102 14.04 10.38 8.42
CA PHE A 102 15.19 9.50 8.70
C PHE A 102 14.98 8.61 9.95
N GLN A 103 14.00 8.91 10.79
CA GLN A 103 13.65 8.10 11.98
C GLN A 103 12.57 7.07 11.68
N LEU A 104 11.94 7.14 10.50
CA LEU A 104 10.88 6.23 10.11
C LEU A 104 11.44 4.81 9.92
N THR A 105 10.73 3.84 10.47
CA THR A 105 10.96 2.43 10.11
C THR A 105 10.42 2.13 8.72
N PRO A 106 10.81 1.01 8.07
CA PRO A 106 10.22 0.60 6.79
C PRO A 106 8.69 0.52 6.83
N LEU A 107 8.11 0.03 7.91
CA LEU A 107 6.67 -0.05 8.09
C LEU A 107 6.04 1.34 8.22
N ASP A 108 6.69 2.27 8.92
CA ASP A 108 6.20 3.65 9.01
C ASP A 108 6.20 4.32 7.63
N VAL A 109 7.22 4.08 6.81
CA VAL A 109 7.27 4.58 5.42
C VAL A 109 6.07 4.08 4.62
N LEU A 110 5.75 2.79 4.68
CA LEU A 110 4.58 2.22 4.02
C LEU A 110 3.28 2.86 4.51
N ASN A 111 3.15 3.03 5.82
CA ASN A 111 1.99 3.66 6.42
C ASN A 111 1.84 5.13 5.97
N VAL A 112 2.93 5.90 5.92
CA VAL A 112 2.91 7.29 5.42
C VAL A 112 2.52 7.33 3.94
N LEU A 113 3.05 6.46 3.10
CA LEU A 113 2.68 6.37 1.69
C LEU A 113 1.20 6.04 1.53
N PHE A 114 0.66 5.12 2.33
CA PHE A 114 -0.77 4.81 2.35
C PHE A 114 -1.61 6.01 2.81
N ILE A 115 -1.25 6.65 3.93
CA ILE A 115 -1.99 7.79 4.51
C ILE A 115 -2.13 8.91 3.48
N TYR A 116 -1.02 9.38 2.93
CA TYR A 116 -0.99 10.52 2.01
C TYR A 116 -1.38 10.13 0.59
N GLY A 117 -1.01 8.93 0.15
CA GLY A 117 -1.33 8.44 -1.18
C GLY A 117 -2.82 8.11 -1.36
N SER A 118 -3.53 7.74 -0.29
CA SER A 118 -4.98 7.47 -0.33
C SER A 118 -5.84 8.73 -0.47
N GLN A 119 -5.25 9.94 -0.32
CA GLN A 119 -5.96 11.19 -0.50
C GLN A 119 -6.26 11.44 -1.99
N LYS A 120 -7.39 12.07 -2.28
CA LYS A 120 -7.73 12.45 -3.66
C LYS A 120 -6.66 13.41 -4.20
N ALA A 121 -6.22 13.20 -5.43
CA ALA A 121 -5.26 14.06 -6.07
C ALA A 121 -5.73 15.52 -6.02
N GLY A 122 -4.89 16.41 -5.49
CA GLY A 122 -5.15 17.84 -5.35
C GLY A 122 -6.05 18.24 -4.18
N SER A 123 -6.55 17.30 -3.36
CA SER A 123 -7.38 17.64 -2.20
C SER A 123 -6.57 18.25 -1.04
N VAL A 124 -5.29 17.88 -0.92
CA VAL A 124 -4.40 18.37 0.13
C VAL A 124 -3.06 18.78 -0.48
N ALA A 125 -2.69 20.05 -0.37
CA ALA A 125 -1.53 20.61 -1.05
C ALA A 125 -0.18 20.01 -0.62
N CYS A 126 -0.06 19.53 0.63
CA CYS A 126 1.19 18.96 1.14
C CYS A 126 1.49 17.53 0.67
N VAL A 127 0.49 16.79 0.13
CA VAL A 127 0.62 15.38 -0.25
C VAL A 127 1.82 15.11 -1.17
N PRO A 128 2.04 15.82 -2.29
CA PRO A 128 3.17 15.56 -3.16
C PRO A 128 4.53 15.73 -2.47
N TYR A 129 4.64 16.69 -1.56
CA TYR A 129 5.88 16.99 -0.84
C TYR A 129 6.22 15.89 0.18
N VAL A 130 5.21 15.43 0.94
CA VAL A 130 5.39 14.32 1.89
C VAL A 130 5.79 13.05 1.16
N LEU A 131 5.06 12.68 0.11
CA LEU A 131 5.35 11.49 -0.67
C LEU A 131 6.75 11.53 -1.28
N ALA A 132 7.17 12.67 -1.85
CA ALA A 132 8.51 12.83 -2.39
C ALA A 132 9.60 12.78 -1.32
N GLY A 133 9.39 13.42 -0.17
CA GLY A 133 10.33 13.43 0.96
C GLY A 133 10.55 12.03 1.54
N VAL A 134 9.46 11.34 1.84
CA VAL A 134 9.50 10.00 2.44
C VAL A 134 10.05 8.97 1.46
N SER A 135 9.69 9.03 0.17
CA SER A 135 10.20 8.12 -0.84
C SER A 135 11.71 8.20 -1.02
N ARG A 136 12.30 9.41 -0.97
CA ARG A 136 13.77 9.57 -1.03
C ARG A 136 14.46 8.82 0.10
N ASN A 137 13.89 8.83 1.28
CA ASN A 137 14.46 8.15 2.43
C ASN A 137 14.21 6.65 2.44
N ALA A 138 13.11 6.18 1.86
CA ALA A 138 12.86 4.76 1.71
C ALA A 138 14.01 4.05 1.01
N PHE A 139 14.62 4.69 -0.01
CA PHE A 139 15.75 4.12 -0.73
C PHE A 139 17.10 4.26 0.01
N SER A 140 17.24 5.19 0.94
CA SER A 140 18.42 5.28 1.81
C SER A 140 18.36 4.31 3.02
N LEU A 141 17.20 3.72 3.26
CA LEU A 141 16.97 2.72 4.32
C LEU A 141 17.28 1.28 3.87
N THR A 142 17.94 1.09 2.72
CA THR A 142 18.21 -0.24 2.12
C THR A 142 18.80 -1.25 3.09
N ASP A 143 19.69 -0.82 3.99
CA ASP A 143 20.24 -1.70 5.04
C ASP A 143 19.22 -2.17 6.08
N LYS A 144 18.13 -1.43 6.26
CA LYS A 144 17.04 -1.74 7.19
C LYS A 144 15.88 -2.49 6.53
N LEU A 145 15.76 -2.40 5.19
CA LEU A 145 14.73 -3.08 4.39
C LEU A 145 15.03 -4.56 4.12
N LYS A 146 15.95 -5.16 4.87
CA LYS A 146 16.32 -6.60 4.73
C LYS A 146 15.16 -7.57 4.98
N GLU A 147 14.00 -7.09 5.39
CA GLU A 147 12.78 -7.88 5.43
C GLU A 147 12.12 -7.91 4.04
N LYS A 148 12.29 -9.02 3.35
CA LYS A 148 11.90 -9.29 1.96
C LYS A 148 10.44 -8.96 1.60
N MET A 149 9.50 -9.05 2.56
CA MET A 149 8.09 -8.71 2.36
C MET A 149 7.87 -7.21 2.17
N LEU A 150 8.64 -6.35 2.82
CA LEU A 150 8.47 -4.91 2.79
C LEU A 150 8.84 -4.28 1.45
N VAL A 151 9.75 -4.89 0.70
CA VAL A 151 10.16 -4.40 -0.64
C VAL A 151 8.98 -4.43 -1.63
N LYS A 152 8.27 -5.56 -1.68
CA LYS A 152 7.09 -5.69 -2.54
C LYS A 152 6.02 -4.68 -2.16
N ASP A 153 5.73 -4.56 -0.87
CA ASP A 153 4.69 -3.69 -0.37
C ASP A 153 5.04 -2.23 -0.64
N LEU A 154 6.31 -1.84 -0.48
CA LEU A 154 6.81 -0.52 -0.85
C LEU A 154 6.62 -0.23 -2.34
N LEU A 155 7.05 -1.13 -3.22
CA LEU A 155 6.87 -0.96 -4.66
C LEU A 155 5.39 -0.93 -5.06
N GLN A 156 4.55 -1.72 -4.40
CA GLN A 156 3.11 -1.73 -4.62
C GLN A 156 2.49 -0.38 -4.21
N GLU A 157 2.83 0.15 -3.04
CA GLU A 157 2.34 1.46 -2.58
C GLU A 157 2.83 2.59 -3.50
N LEU A 158 4.11 2.62 -3.85
CA LEU A 158 4.64 3.59 -4.80
C LEU A 158 3.91 3.53 -6.16
N SER A 159 3.61 2.32 -6.66
CA SER A 159 2.91 2.14 -7.93
C SER A 159 1.43 2.55 -7.84
N THR A 160 0.76 2.21 -6.75
CA THR A 160 -0.65 2.54 -6.50
C THR A 160 -0.87 4.04 -6.49
N HIS A 161 0.05 4.77 -5.88
CA HIS A 161 -0.04 6.23 -5.76
C HIS A 161 0.73 6.98 -6.85
N ARG A 162 1.37 6.27 -7.79
CA ARG A 162 2.17 6.83 -8.89
C ARG A 162 3.22 7.83 -8.40
N VAL A 163 3.84 7.54 -7.26
CA VAL A 163 4.86 8.40 -6.65
C VAL A 163 6.07 8.46 -7.55
N TYR A 164 6.49 9.68 -7.89
CA TYR A 164 7.70 9.88 -8.68
C TYR A 164 8.95 9.63 -7.84
N VAL A 165 9.72 8.63 -8.21
CA VAL A 165 11.03 8.34 -7.65
C VAL A 165 12.09 8.51 -8.72
N LYS A 166 13.27 9.01 -8.36
CA LYS A 166 14.38 9.11 -9.32
C LYS A 166 14.72 7.71 -9.84
N ARG A 167 14.62 7.53 -11.14
CA ARG A 167 14.76 6.23 -11.82
C ARG A 167 16.01 5.43 -11.42
N PRO A 168 17.24 6.02 -11.35
CA PRO A 168 18.42 5.26 -10.98
C PRO A 168 18.28 4.54 -9.63
N ASN A 169 17.86 5.26 -8.59
CA ASN A 169 17.71 4.69 -7.26
C ASN A 169 16.67 3.55 -7.21
N LEU A 170 15.60 3.66 -8.01
CA LEU A 170 14.58 2.63 -8.07
C LEU A 170 15.06 1.39 -8.83
N VAL A 171 15.86 1.57 -9.90
CA VAL A 171 16.48 0.47 -10.64
C VAL A 171 17.47 -0.27 -9.76
N ASP A 172 18.37 0.44 -9.09
CA ASP A 172 19.35 -0.14 -8.16
C ASP A 172 18.65 -0.96 -7.05
N PHE A 173 17.58 -0.40 -6.50
CA PHE A 173 16.78 -1.09 -5.50
C PHE A 173 16.12 -2.38 -6.03
N VAL A 174 15.54 -2.35 -7.23
CA VAL A 174 14.93 -3.53 -7.86
C VAL A 174 15.99 -4.58 -8.19
N GLU A 175 17.18 -4.17 -8.64
CA GLU A 175 18.30 -5.05 -8.92
C GLU A 175 18.80 -5.75 -7.66
N GLU A 176 19.03 -4.98 -6.61
CA GLU A 176 19.58 -5.50 -5.35
C GLU A 176 18.63 -6.49 -4.66
N PHE A 177 17.32 -6.21 -4.67
CA PHE A 177 16.35 -6.99 -3.90
C PHE A 177 15.49 -7.95 -4.71
N ALA A 178 15.07 -7.57 -5.91
CA ALA A 178 14.10 -8.36 -6.67
C ALA A 178 14.74 -9.49 -7.48
N LEU A 179 15.88 -9.25 -8.12
CA LEU A 179 16.54 -10.26 -8.94
C LEU A 179 17.06 -11.47 -8.17
N PRO A 180 17.74 -11.32 -7.03
CA PRO A 180 18.20 -12.45 -6.24
C PRO A 180 17.04 -13.33 -5.76
N GLU A 181 15.91 -12.74 -5.44
CA GLU A 181 14.71 -13.44 -4.97
C GLU A 181 14.00 -14.24 -6.08
N LEU A 182 13.98 -13.71 -7.30
CA LEU A 182 13.40 -14.42 -8.46
C LEU A 182 14.15 -15.72 -8.77
N SER A 183 15.44 -15.75 -8.51
CA SER A 183 16.27 -16.91 -8.79
C SER A 183 16.17 -18.01 -7.74
N THR A 184 15.66 -17.73 -6.53
CA THR A 184 15.75 -18.67 -5.41
C THR A 184 14.41 -19.14 -4.87
N ASN A 185 13.49 -18.26 -4.45
CA ASN A 185 12.29 -18.70 -3.71
C ASN A 185 11.06 -17.77 -3.82
N MET A 186 11.02 -16.86 -4.74
CA MET A 186 9.89 -15.94 -4.87
C MET A 186 8.63 -16.70 -5.32
N SER A 187 7.50 -16.53 -4.63
CA SER A 187 6.23 -17.09 -5.09
C SER A 187 5.82 -16.46 -6.43
N TRP A 188 5.08 -17.21 -7.26
CA TRP A 188 4.61 -16.71 -8.55
C TRP A 188 3.76 -15.43 -8.40
N LEU A 189 2.86 -15.42 -7.41
CA LEU A 189 2.01 -14.25 -7.15
C LEU A 189 2.85 -13.01 -6.79
N TYR A 190 3.93 -13.18 -6.03
CA TYR A 190 4.84 -12.10 -5.72
C TYR A 190 5.53 -11.56 -6.98
N ALA A 191 6.05 -12.45 -7.84
CA ALA A 191 6.71 -12.06 -9.09
C ALA A 191 5.79 -11.26 -10.02
N VAL A 192 4.53 -11.66 -10.12
CA VAL A 192 3.52 -10.94 -10.93
C VAL A 192 3.17 -9.58 -10.35
N ASN A 193 3.01 -9.47 -9.05
CA ASN A 193 2.76 -8.18 -8.40
C ASN A 193 3.97 -7.25 -8.57
N LEU A 194 5.18 -7.78 -8.48
CA LEU A 194 6.40 -7.02 -8.77
C LEU A 194 6.40 -6.52 -10.22
N ALA A 195 6.12 -7.40 -11.20
CA ALA A 195 6.02 -7.01 -12.61
C ALA A 195 5.02 -5.86 -12.82
N HIS A 196 3.85 -5.95 -12.19
CA HIS A 196 2.85 -4.90 -12.26
C HIS A 196 3.36 -3.58 -11.67
N SER A 197 3.93 -3.63 -10.47
CA SER A 197 4.41 -2.44 -9.77
C SER A 197 5.53 -1.72 -10.55
N VAL A 198 6.54 -2.45 -11.03
CA VAL A 198 7.64 -1.87 -11.81
C VAL A 198 7.18 -1.35 -13.18
N PHE A 199 6.16 -1.98 -13.78
CA PHE A 199 5.50 -1.48 -15.00
C PHE A 199 4.83 -0.12 -14.74
N VAL A 200 4.02 -0.01 -13.68
CA VAL A 200 3.33 1.25 -13.33
C VAL A 200 4.30 2.37 -13.00
N LEU A 201 5.41 2.05 -12.34
CA LEU A 201 6.49 2.99 -12.03
C LEU A 201 7.38 3.33 -13.23
N ASN A 202 7.12 2.71 -14.39
CA ASN A 202 7.88 2.88 -15.62
C ASN A 202 9.39 2.60 -15.43
N VAL A 203 9.71 1.57 -14.65
CA VAL A 203 11.08 1.10 -14.43
C VAL A 203 11.46 0.12 -15.53
N GLN A 204 12.40 0.50 -16.37
CA GLN A 204 12.92 -0.36 -17.44
C GLN A 204 14.16 -1.11 -16.94
N TRP A 205 13.98 -2.38 -16.61
CA TRP A 205 15.04 -3.28 -16.19
C TRP A 205 15.00 -4.59 -17.00
N PRO A 206 15.70 -4.65 -18.15
CA PRO A 206 15.68 -5.83 -19.04
C PRO A 206 15.99 -7.16 -18.35
N PRO A 207 17.02 -7.26 -17.47
CA PRO A 207 17.29 -8.52 -16.77
C PRO A 207 16.11 -9.04 -15.93
N LEU A 208 15.38 -8.13 -15.26
CA LEU A 208 14.18 -8.49 -14.51
C LEU A 208 13.07 -8.97 -15.44
N ALA A 209 12.87 -8.29 -16.57
CA ALA A 209 11.87 -8.69 -17.55
C ALA A 209 12.14 -10.10 -18.09
N SER A 210 13.38 -10.38 -18.49
CA SER A 210 13.79 -11.73 -18.96
C SER A 210 13.59 -12.80 -17.90
N ALA A 211 13.94 -12.54 -16.63
CA ALA A 211 13.73 -13.47 -15.52
C ALA A 211 12.23 -13.75 -15.31
N LEU A 212 11.38 -12.74 -15.38
CA LEU A 212 9.92 -12.88 -15.25
C LEU A 212 9.31 -13.67 -16.40
N VAL A 213 9.74 -13.42 -17.64
CA VAL A 213 9.27 -14.17 -18.83
C VAL A 213 9.69 -15.64 -18.74
N LYS A 214 10.95 -15.93 -18.39
CA LYS A 214 11.41 -17.30 -18.18
C LYS A 214 10.55 -18.03 -17.16
N ARG A 215 10.31 -17.41 -16.02
CA ARG A 215 9.46 -18.01 -14.98
C ARG A 215 8.01 -18.20 -15.41
N ALA A 216 7.46 -17.27 -16.19
CA ALA A 216 6.09 -17.37 -16.71
C ALA A 216 5.89 -18.60 -17.61
N LYS A 217 6.93 -19.05 -18.32
CA LYS A 217 6.91 -20.28 -19.13
C LYS A 217 6.87 -21.54 -18.27
N GLU A 218 7.51 -21.52 -17.10
CA GLU A 218 7.59 -22.66 -16.19
C GLU A 218 6.31 -22.78 -15.32
N GLU A 219 5.55 -21.69 -15.12
CA GLU A 219 4.43 -21.61 -14.20
C GLU A 219 3.10 -22.09 -14.81
N LYS A 220 2.65 -23.28 -14.42
CA LYS A 220 1.43 -23.91 -14.93
C LYS A 220 0.14 -23.28 -14.40
N GLN A 221 0.16 -22.72 -13.18
CA GLN A 221 -1.03 -22.21 -12.49
C GLN A 221 -1.27 -20.71 -12.67
N SER A 222 -0.63 -20.08 -13.65
CA SER A 222 -0.82 -18.67 -13.92
C SER A 222 -2.22 -18.37 -14.49
N SER A 223 -2.85 -17.26 -14.05
CA SER A 223 -4.04 -16.71 -14.70
C SER A 223 -3.69 -15.89 -15.94
N ALA A 224 -4.68 -15.57 -16.78
CA ALA A 224 -4.50 -14.67 -17.91
C ALA A 224 -3.98 -13.29 -17.48
N LEU A 225 -4.50 -12.75 -16.37
CA LEU A 225 -4.06 -11.47 -15.81
C LEU A 225 -2.58 -11.49 -15.39
N HIS A 226 -2.14 -12.61 -14.82
CA HIS A 226 -0.74 -12.77 -14.42
C HIS A 226 0.19 -12.71 -15.65
N LEU A 227 -0.11 -13.48 -16.69
CA LEU A 227 0.69 -13.45 -17.93
C LEU A 227 0.65 -12.07 -18.60
N LEU A 228 -0.50 -11.41 -18.59
CA LEU A 228 -0.66 -10.07 -19.15
C LEU A 228 0.26 -9.06 -18.44
N ASN A 229 0.37 -9.10 -17.12
CA ASN A 229 1.27 -8.20 -16.38
C ASN A 229 2.73 -8.45 -16.73
N VAL A 230 3.14 -9.70 -16.88
CA VAL A 230 4.51 -10.03 -17.33
C VAL A 230 4.75 -9.55 -18.75
N CYS A 231 3.82 -9.78 -19.68
CA CYS A 231 3.93 -9.31 -21.07
C CYS A 231 4.01 -7.79 -21.16
N ARG A 232 3.20 -7.07 -20.39
CA ARG A 232 3.23 -5.59 -20.34
C ARG A 232 4.59 -5.09 -19.87
N TYR A 233 5.14 -5.69 -18.84
CA TYR A 233 6.44 -5.29 -18.32
C TYR A 233 7.57 -5.62 -19.30
N ALA A 234 7.57 -6.80 -19.87
CA ALA A 234 8.55 -7.18 -20.88
C ALA A 234 8.49 -6.27 -22.12
N GLY A 235 7.28 -5.90 -22.56
CA GLY A 235 7.07 -4.93 -23.64
C GLY A 235 7.62 -3.54 -23.30
N LEU A 236 7.46 -3.08 -22.06
CA LEU A 236 8.05 -1.82 -21.60
C LEU A 236 9.57 -1.82 -21.68
N CYS A 237 10.21 -2.94 -21.36
CA CYS A 237 11.67 -3.09 -21.38
C CYS A 237 12.25 -3.21 -22.79
N GLY A 238 11.43 -3.47 -23.81
CA GLY A 238 11.85 -3.57 -25.22
C GLY A 238 12.80 -4.73 -25.53
N SER A 239 13.07 -5.61 -24.55
CA SER A 239 14.22 -6.50 -24.59
C SER A 239 13.96 -7.87 -25.18
N SER A 240 12.70 -8.27 -25.38
CA SER A 240 12.46 -9.60 -25.90
C SER A 240 11.05 -9.77 -26.50
N MET A 241 10.80 -9.04 -27.61
CA MET A 241 9.57 -9.27 -28.38
C MET A 241 9.37 -10.75 -28.72
N MET A 242 10.43 -11.47 -29.06
CA MET A 242 10.34 -12.91 -29.35
C MET A 242 9.91 -13.72 -28.13
N GLU A 243 10.49 -13.48 -26.95
CA GLU A 243 10.11 -14.19 -25.72
C GLU A 243 8.70 -13.87 -25.26
N VAL A 244 8.25 -12.63 -25.44
CA VAL A 244 6.85 -12.23 -25.19
C VAL A 244 5.91 -12.94 -26.14
N CYS A 245 6.27 -13.03 -27.42
CA CYS A 245 5.46 -13.74 -28.42
C CYS A 245 5.26 -15.24 -28.08
N GLU A 246 6.22 -15.86 -27.41
CA GLU A 246 6.08 -17.25 -26.94
C GLU A 246 5.06 -17.42 -25.80
N LEU A 247 4.75 -16.37 -25.05
CA LEU A 247 3.71 -16.38 -24.00
C LEU A 247 2.31 -16.10 -24.57
N LEU A 248 2.18 -15.50 -25.75
CA LEU A 248 0.88 -15.10 -26.32
C LEU A 248 -0.09 -16.27 -26.52
N PRO A 249 0.32 -17.46 -27.04
CA PRO A 249 -0.59 -18.59 -27.18
C PRO A 249 -1.20 -19.02 -25.84
N SER A 250 -0.36 -19.14 -24.80
CA SER A 250 -0.82 -19.48 -23.44
C SER A 250 -1.72 -18.41 -22.85
N LEU A 251 -1.45 -17.14 -23.12
CA LEU A 251 -2.29 -16.03 -22.68
C LEU A 251 -3.67 -16.10 -23.33
N VAL A 252 -3.75 -16.29 -24.65
CA VAL A 252 -5.01 -16.40 -25.39
C VAL A 252 -5.83 -17.60 -24.91
N GLU A 253 -5.21 -18.77 -24.76
CA GLU A 253 -5.89 -19.98 -24.26
C GLU A 253 -6.49 -19.75 -22.86
N LYS A 254 -5.78 -19.10 -21.97
CA LYS A 254 -6.26 -18.81 -20.60
C LYS A 254 -7.41 -17.80 -20.61
N PHE A 255 -7.34 -16.74 -21.43
CA PHE A 255 -8.46 -15.82 -21.60
C PHE A 255 -9.73 -16.52 -22.11
N GLN A 256 -9.59 -17.41 -23.06
CA GLN A 256 -10.74 -18.18 -23.60
C GLN A 256 -11.36 -19.08 -22.50
N LYS A 257 -10.54 -19.77 -21.71
CA LYS A 257 -10.98 -20.62 -20.60
C LYS A 257 -11.65 -19.81 -19.47
N GLU A 258 -11.12 -18.65 -19.14
CA GLU A 258 -11.71 -17.78 -18.11
C GLU A 258 -13.06 -17.22 -18.57
N LYS A 259 -13.15 -16.78 -19.84
CA LYS A 259 -14.41 -16.29 -20.44
C LYS A 259 -15.50 -17.36 -20.50
N SER A 260 -15.14 -18.62 -20.79
CA SER A 260 -16.12 -19.72 -20.81
C SER A 260 -16.68 -20.00 -19.42
N LYS A 261 -15.87 -19.94 -18.38
CA LYS A 261 -16.32 -20.10 -16.97
C LYS A 261 -17.28 -19.00 -16.54
N ASP A 262 -16.99 -17.74 -16.87
CA ASP A 262 -17.89 -16.61 -16.56
C ASP A 262 -19.24 -16.75 -17.28
N SER A 263 -19.24 -17.26 -18.51
CA SER A 263 -20.47 -17.57 -19.28
C SER A 263 -21.28 -18.70 -18.64
N GLU A 264 -20.64 -19.77 -18.16
CA GLU A 264 -21.31 -20.88 -17.45
C GLU A 264 -21.90 -20.41 -16.12
N TYR A 265 -21.17 -19.57 -15.36
CA TYR A 265 -21.65 -18.97 -14.11
C TYR A 265 -22.88 -18.06 -14.35
N SER A 266 -22.85 -17.25 -15.40
CA SER A 266 -23.96 -16.36 -15.75
C SER A 266 -25.21 -17.16 -16.18
N GLN A 267 -25.06 -18.30 -16.84
CA GLN A 267 -26.16 -19.18 -17.19
C GLN A 267 -26.74 -19.95 -16.00
N MET A 268 -25.93 -20.25 -14.96
CA MET A 268 -26.40 -20.87 -13.71
C MET A 268 -27.21 -19.89 -12.85
N ILE A 269 -26.78 -18.63 -12.78
CA ILE A 269 -27.48 -17.59 -12.00
C ILE A 269 -28.79 -17.16 -12.64
N GLY A 270 -28.87 -17.20 -13.97
CA GLY A 270 -30.08 -16.84 -14.72
C GLY A 270 -31.19 -17.91 -14.76
N LYS A 271 -30.98 -19.09 -14.15
CA LYS A 271 -31.95 -20.20 -14.10
C LYS A 271 -32.63 -20.40 -12.73
N ASN A 272 -32.34 -19.56 -11.76
CA ASN A 272 -33.03 -19.46 -10.47
C ASN A 272 -33.83 -18.15 -10.41
#